data_2565f93f771545ac654906b041a200f2
#
_entry.id   2565f93f771545ac654906b041a200f2
#
_cell.length_a   1.000
_cell.length_b   1.000
_cell.length_c   1.000
_cell.angle_alpha   90.00
_cell.angle_beta   90.00
_cell.angle_gamma   90.00
#
_symmetry.space_group_name_H-M   'P 1'
#
loop_
_entity.id
_entity.type
_entity.pdbx_description
1 polymer ?
#
loop_
_entity_poly.entity_id
_entity_poly.type
_entity_poly.pdbx_seq_one_letter_code
_entity_poly.pdbx_strand_id
1 'polypeptide(L)'
;FGEAGNASGYMARPKGIASDSYGNIYVADALFHAIQIFDKRGNFLYSFGSQGKDEGRFWLPNGLYIDKNNYIYVADNYNNRIQIFRLVKTP
;
A
#
# COMPACT_ATOMS: atom_id res chain seq x y z
N PHE A 1 14.28 -0.52 4.83
CA PHE A 1 13.42 0.66 5.06
C PHE A 1 12.20 0.27 5.88
N GLY A 2 11.62 1.25 6.58
CA GLY A 2 10.50 0.98 7.46
C GLY A 2 10.93 0.27 8.74
N GLU A 3 10.12 0.37 9.75
CA GLU A 3 10.35 -0.27 11.04
C GLU A 3 9.04 -0.81 11.58
N ALA A 4 9.10 -1.85 12.38
CA ALA A 4 7.91 -2.35 13.04
C ALA A 4 7.42 -1.34 14.07
N GLY A 5 6.09 -1.09 14.10
CA GLY A 5 5.51 -0.15 15.04
C GLY A 5 4.15 0.32 14.64
N ASN A 6 3.66 1.36 15.32
CA ASN A 6 2.30 1.87 15.14
C ASN A 6 2.25 3.28 14.53
N ALA A 7 3.38 3.84 14.15
CA ALA A 7 3.45 5.17 13.56
C ALA A 7 3.55 5.09 12.03
N SER A 8 3.26 6.20 11.34
CA SER A 8 3.45 6.29 9.90
C SER A 8 4.91 6.00 9.54
N GLY A 9 5.11 5.20 8.50
CA GLY A 9 6.43 4.76 8.08
C GLY A 9 6.91 3.51 8.81
N TYR A 10 6.25 3.11 9.89
CA TYR A 10 6.50 1.84 10.54
C TYR A 10 5.55 0.79 9.99
N MET A 11 5.99 -0.46 10.03
CA MET A 11 5.21 -1.57 9.52
C MET A 11 4.93 -2.56 10.64
N ALA A 12 3.67 -2.96 10.79
CA ALA A 12 3.29 -3.91 11.82
C ALA A 12 3.22 -5.34 11.26
N ARG A 13 2.63 -5.52 10.08
CA ARG A 13 2.54 -6.83 9.44
C ARG A 13 2.55 -6.67 7.92
N PRO A 14 3.73 -6.39 7.34
CA PRO A 14 3.84 -6.26 5.89
C PRO A 14 3.61 -7.62 5.21
N LYS A 15 2.78 -7.64 4.17
CA LYS A 15 2.40 -8.87 3.46
C LYS A 15 2.64 -8.81 1.96
N GLY A 16 2.83 -7.65 1.39
CA GLY A 16 3.08 -7.51 -0.03
C GLY A 16 3.92 -6.30 -0.31
N ILE A 17 4.69 -6.35 -1.38
CA ILE A 17 5.58 -5.27 -1.79
C ILE A 17 5.59 -5.18 -3.31
N ALA A 18 5.60 -3.96 -3.83
CA ALA A 18 5.72 -3.69 -5.26
C ALA A 18 6.36 -2.33 -5.46
N SER A 19 6.83 -2.06 -6.68
CA SER A 19 7.41 -0.76 -7.02
C SER A 19 6.77 -0.18 -8.27
N ASP A 20 6.69 1.15 -8.33
CA ASP A 20 6.22 1.84 -9.53
C ASP A 20 7.38 2.15 -10.46
N SER A 21 7.08 2.79 -11.60
CA SER A 21 8.10 3.10 -12.62
C SER A 21 9.08 4.19 -12.17
N TYR A 22 8.78 4.89 -11.10
CA TYR A 22 9.65 5.94 -10.56
C TYR A 22 10.56 5.42 -9.44
N GLY A 23 10.45 4.13 -9.10
CA GLY A 23 11.25 3.53 -8.04
C GLY A 23 10.66 3.66 -6.64
N ASN A 24 9.45 4.17 -6.51
CA ASN A 24 8.78 4.21 -5.23
C ASN A 24 8.32 2.81 -4.84
N ILE A 25 8.38 2.51 -3.55
CA ILE A 25 8.12 1.19 -3.02
C ILE A 25 6.82 1.21 -2.22
N TYR A 26 5.92 0.30 -2.56
CA TYR A 26 4.61 0.20 -1.93
C TYR A 26 4.58 -1.06 -1.08
N VAL A 27 4.06 -0.94 0.14
CA VAL A 27 3.97 -2.05 1.08
C VAL A 27 2.53 -2.18 1.57
N ALA A 28 1.96 -3.36 1.41
CA ALA A 28 0.65 -3.68 1.97
C ALA A 28 0.86 -4.14 3.41
N ASP A 29 0.39 -3.36 4.36
CA ASP A 29 0.49 -3.70 5.79
C ASP A 29 -0.86 -4.21 6.28
N ALA A 30 -0.92 -5.51 6.55
CA ALA A 30 -2.18 -6.16 6.91
C ALA A 30 -2.72 -5.69 8.26
N LEU A 31 -1.85 -5.36 9.20
CA LEU A 31 -2.31 -4.95 10.52
C LEU A 31 -2.83 -3.51 10.53
N PHE A 32 -2.23 -2.63 9.73
CA PHE A 32 -2.73 -1.27 9.58
C PHE A 32 -3.87 -1.16 8.58
N HIS A 33 -4.16 -2.21 7.82
CA HIS A 33 -5.17 -2.22 6.76
C HIS A 33 -4.93 -1.07 5.77
N ALA A 34 -3.68 -0.90 5.37
CA ALA A 34 -3.26 0.25 4.57
C ALA A 34 -2.10 -0.10 3.65
N ILE A 35 -1.91 0.76 2.65
CA ILE A 35 -0.76 0.70 1.76
C ILE A 35 0.16 1.86 2.13
N GLN A 36 1.42 1.56 2.42
CA GLN A 36 2.43 2.57 2.72
C GLN A 36 3.38 2.70 1.53
N ILE A 37 3.77 3.93 1.22
CA ILE A 37 4.62 4.24 0.08
C ILE A 37 5.90 4.89 0.58
N PHE A 38 7.03 4.37 0.11
CA PHE A 38 8.36 4.87 0.44
C PHE A 38 9.08 5.23 -0.85
N ASP A 39 10.00 6.18 -0.79
CA ASP A 39 10.86 6.44 -1.94
C ASP A 39 11.95 5.36 -2.03
N LYS A 40 12.75 5.39 -3.09
CA LYS A 40 13.79 4.39 -3.33
C LYS A 40 14.91 4.43 -2.29
N ARG A 41 14.98 5.46 -1.46
CA ARG A 41 15.93 5.57 -0.35
C ARG A 41 15.34 5.04 0.96
N GLY A 42 14.06 4.63 0.95
CA GLY A 42 13.39 4.13 2.13
C GLY A 42 12.70 5.19 2.97
N ASN A 43 12.62 6.43 2.49
CA ASN A 43 11.91 7.48 3.21
C ASN A 43 10.41 7.33 3.01
N PHE A 44 9.65 7.44 4.09
CA PHE A 44 8.19 7.38 4.03
C PHE A 44 7.66 8.59 3.27
N LEU A 45 6.78 8.35 2.31
CA LEU A 45 6.14 9.39 1.51
C LEU A 45 4.67 9.58 1.88
N TYR A 46 3.91 8.47 1.90
CA TYR A 46 2.46 8.56 1.95
C TYR A 46 1.86 7.21 2.32
N SER A 47 0.66 7.24 2.91
CA SER A 47 -0.10 6.02 3.08
C SER A 47 -1.56 6.27 2.71
N PHE A 48 -2.24 5.21 2.29
CA PHE A 48 -3.67 5.29 2.02
C PHE A 48 -4.36 4.00 2.46
N GLY A 49 -5.65 4.12 2.72
CA GLY A 49 -6.45 3.02 3.20
C GLY A 49 -6.62 3.03 4.71
N SER A 50 -7.68 2.39 5.15
CA SER A 50 -7.98 2.16 6.55
C SER A 50 -8.88 0.93 6.63
N GLN A 51 -9.07 0.36 7.81
CA GLN A 51 -9.91 -0.82 7.95
C GLN A 51 -11.35 -0.54 7.56
N GLY A 52 -11.92 -1.38 6.70
CA GLY A 52 -13.33 -1.26 6.32
C GLY A 52 -13.67 -2.00 5.05
N LYS A 53 -14.94 -1.92 4.64
CA LYS A 53 -15.49 -2.59 3.46
C LYS A 53 -15.74 -1.62 2.31
N ASP A 54 -15.72 -0.31 2.56
CA ASP A 54 -16.00 0.71 1.56
C ASP A 54 -14.86 0.83 0.56
N GLU A 55 -15.12 1.50 -0.55
CA GLU A 55 -14.06 1.80 -1.52
C GLU A 55 -12.94 2.60 -0.86
N GLY A 56 -11.70 2.26 -1.17
CA GLY A 56 -10.53 2.91 -0.59
C GLY A 56 -10.20 2.43 0.81
N ARG A 57 -10.97 1.51 1.37
CA ARG A 57 -10.67 0.87 2.63
C ARG A 57 -10.30 -0.59 2.40
N PHE A 58 -9.52 -1.15 3.31
CA PHE A 58 -9.05 -2.52 3.22
C PHE A 58 -9.33 -3.27 4.51
N TRP A 59 -9.28 -4.57 4.40
CA TRP A 59 -9.31 -5.43 5.56
C TRP A 59 -8.32 -6.56 5.33
N LEU A 60 -7.21 -6.54 6.05
CA LEU A 60 -6.09 -7.48 5.90
C LEU A 60 -5.58 -7.55 4.47
N PRO A 61 -5.15 -6.43 3.86
CA PRO A 61 -4.58 -6.49 2.52
C PRO A 61 -3.28 -7.28 2.54
N ASN A 62 -3.10 -8.19 1.57
CA ASN A 62 -1.95 -9.09 1.58
C ASN A 62 -1.24 -9.26 0.26
N GLY A 63 -1.72 -8.65 -0.79
CA GLY A 63 -1.09 -8.75 -2.10
C GLY A 63 -1.08 -7.41 -2.79
N LEU A 64 -0.05 -7.18 -3.59
CA LEU A 64 0.18 -5.88 -4.20
C LEU A 64 0.87 -6.09 -5.54
N TYR A 65 0.35 -5.46 -6.58
CA TYR A 65 0.95 -5.48 -7.91
C TYR A 65 0.82 -4.11 -8.53
N ILE A 66 1.85 -3.65 -9.21
CA ILE A 66 1.83 -2.37 -9.91
C ILE A 66 2.22 -2.65 -11.36
N ASP A 67 1.36 -2.28 -12.31
CA ASP A 67 1.60 -2.53 -13.70
C ASP A 67 2.50 -1.45 -14.32
N LYS A 68 2.84 -1.62 -15.60
CA LYS A 68 3.75 -0.71 -16.30
C LYS A 68 3.18 0.70 -16.46
N ASN A 69 1.88 0.87 -16.28
CA ASN A 69 1.21 2.16 -16.33
C ASN A 69 0.98 2.75 -14.95
N ASN A 70 1.57 2.12 -13.91
CA ASN A 70 1.49 2.54 -12.53
C ASN A 70 0.09 2.45 -11.92
N TYR A 71 -0.76 1.57 -12.45
CA TYR A 71 -1.97 1.18 -11.74
C TYR A 71 -1.60 0.22 -10.62
N ILE A 72 -2.21 0.43 -9.47
CA ILE A 72 -1.91 -0.28 -8.23
C ILE A 72 -3.05 -1.24 -7.93
N TYR A 73 -2.75 -2.53 -7.91
CA TYR A 73 -3.72 -3.59 -7.64
C TYR A 73 -3.48 -4.10 -6.23
N VAL A 74 -4.49 -4.00 -5.38
CA VAL A 74 -4.40 -4.41 -3.98
C VAL A 74 -5.35 -5.57 -3.75
N ALA A 75 -4.80 -6.70 -3.31
CA ALA A 75 -5.61 -7.84 -2.89
C ALA A 75 -6.13 -7.58 -1.49
N ASP A 76 -7.40 -7.24 -1.40
CA ASP A 76 -8.09 -6.94 -0.14
C ASP A 76 -8.67 -8.24 0.40
N ASN A 77 -7.83 -8.98 1.12
CA ASN A 77 -8.04 -10.39 1.40
C ASN A 77 -9.35 -10.68 2.13
N TYR A 78 -9.60 -10.02 3.24
CA TYR A 78 -10.79 -10.31 4.04
C TYR A 78 -12.08 -9.96 3.29
N ASN A 79 -12.04 -8.93 2.46
CA ASN A 79 -13.19 -8.51 1.67
C ASN A 79 -13.34 -9.28 0.35
N ASN A 80 -12.45 -10.23 0.06
CA ASN A 80 -12.50 -11.10 -1.12
C ASN A 80 -12.57 -10.30 -2.43
N ARG A 81 -11.74 -9.26 -2.56
CA ARG A 81 -11.76 -8.41 -3.75
C ARG A 81 -10.38 -7.88 -4.07
N ILE A 82 -10.23 -7.38 -5.29
CA ILE A 82 -9.05 -6.61 -5.69
C ILE A 82 -9.52 -5.19 -5.95
N GLN A 83 -8.85 -4.23 -5.35
CA GLN A 83 -9.09 -2.82 -5.63
C GLN A 83 -7.95 -2.28 -6.47
N ILE A 84 -8.28 -1.42 -7.41
CA ILE A 84 -7.32 -0.84 -8.34
C ILE A 84 -7.28 0.66 -8.12
N PHE A 85 -6.07 1.19 -7.95
CA PHE A 85 -5.86 2.60 -7.68
C PHE A 85 -4.87 3.19 -8.68
N ARG A 86 -4.91 4.49 -8.81
CA ARG A 86 -3.90 5.25 -9.52
C ARG A 86 -3.65 6.53 -8.73
N LEU A 87 -2.40 6.77 -8.37
CA LEU A 87 -2.06 8.02 -7.70
C LEU A 87 -2.07 9.14 -8.72
N VAL A 88 -2.79 10.20 -8.39
CA VAL A 88 -2.88 11.38 -9.25
C VAL A 88 -1.96 12.44 -8.68
N LYS A 89 -0.99 12.86 -9.52
CA LYS A 89 -0.07 13.91 -9.12
C LYS A 89 -0.73 15.26 -9.33
N THR A 90 -0.87 16.02 -8.24
CA THR A 90 -1.38 17.40 -8.36
C THR A 90 -0.27 18.33 -8.81
N PRO A 91 -0.56 19.25 -9.74
CA PRO A 91 0.42 20.22 -10.18
C PRO A 91 0.78 21.22 -9.10
#